data_e1d6be195ca7fa7155cb428d5e6941b7
#
_entry.id   e1d6be195ca7fa7155cb428d5e6941b7
#
_cell.length_a   1.000
_cell.length_b   1.000
_cell.length_c   1.000
_cell.angle_alpha   90.00
_cell.angle_beta   90.00
_cell.angle_gamma   90.00
#
_symmetry.space_group_name_H-M   'P 1'
#
loop_
_entity.id
_entity.type
_entity.pdbx_description
1 polymer ?
#
loop_
_entity_poly.entity_id
_entity_poly.type
_entity_poly.pdbx_seq_one_letter_code
_entity_poly.pdbx_strand_id
1 'polypeptide(L)'
;QPQVDKALKNYQKNASIPGFRKGHAPLGMLKKQVGTSIKVDEINRAVINELFGYIDAEKLEILGQPLPVEGAQYDFVKDEDYTFDYEVALAPKLDVKLEKSDKLTYYRIAATKQMEDEQIQRMLDNAGTQIEADVVADNDVIYGHFVELENGQPKEGGIQNEKGLILPRFTKNDDEKKKLLGAKLGDTIVFSPFALYAGEVAELASLLGIEKEQVPALEGVEFSYKIDKISRHEAAKMDEAFFIQAFGEGSDIRDEEALRASIRESFGEQFATESDYKFTRDLRSLLLKKAGKVAYDEALLKRIFLARNSEAKEEDLDRDLPQILDDITFDRIKTNLLKAADVKIEEADVQKFALIVAKSQFAMYGMT
;
A
#
# COMPACT_ATOMS: atom_id res chain seq x y z
N GLN A 1 47.25 -20.82 -7.65
CA GLN A 1 47.29 -22.05 -8.44
C GLN A 1 46.64 -23.26 -7.70
N PRO A 2 46.93 -23.57 -6.40
CA PRO A 2 46.31 -24.69 -5.69
C PRO A 2 44.78 -24.63 -5.59
N GLN A 3 44.24 -23.43 -5.44
CA GLN A 3 42.77 -23.20 -5.36
C GLN A 3 42.11 -23.46 -6.72
N VAL A 4 42.72 -22.98 -7.81
CA VAL A 4 42.24 -23.22 -9.17
C VAL A 4 42.24 -24.72 -9.51
N ASP A 5 43.29 -25.46 -9.12
CA ASP A 5 43.38 -26.88 -9.35
C ASP A 5 42.31 -27.66 -8.53
N LYS A 6 42.03 -27.19 -7.32
CA LYS A 6 40.95 -27.76 -6.48
C LYS A 6 39.56 -27.47 -7.09
N ALA A 7 39.34 -26.25 -7.55
CA ALA A 7 38.08 -25.86 -8.21
C ALA A 7 37.85 -26.65 -9.51
N LEU A 8 38.90 -26.83 -10.31
CA LEU A 8 38.84 -27.62 -11.53
C LEU A 8 38.49 -29.11 -11.27
N LYS A 9 39.06 -29.70 -10.19
CA LYS A 9 38.71 -31.04 -9.74
C LYS A 9 37.26 -31.14 -9.26
N ASN A 10 36.77 -30.11 -8.56
CA ASN A 10 35.35 -30.06 -8.14
C ASN A 10 34.41 -29.91 -9.34
N TYR A 11 34.79 -29.06 -10.31
CA TYR A 11 34.03 -28.93 -11.55
C TYR A 11 33.97 -30.26 -12.29
N GLN A 12 35.13 -30.98 -12.45
CA GLN A 12 35.18 -32.30 -13.08
C GLN A 12 34.17 -33.27 -12.48
N LYS A 13 34.09 -33.36 -11.13
CA LYS A 13 33.19 -34.28 -10.44
C LYS A 13 31.69 -34.03 -10.74
N ASN A 14 31.32 -32.78 -10.95
CA ASN A 14 29.94 -32.35 -11.06
C ASN A 14 29.48 -32.12 -12.51
N ALA A 15 30.40 -31.83 -13.42
CA ALA A 15 30.10 -31.53 -14.81
C ALA A 15 29.65 -32.76 -15.59
N SER A 16 28.61 -32.56 -16.40
CA SER A 16 28.18 -33.53 -17.42
C SER A 16 28.71 -33.03 -18.78
N ILE A 17 29.70 -33.74 -19.32
CA ILE A 17 30.36 -33.35 -20.57
C ILE A 17 30.01 -34.38 -21.63
N PRO A 18 29.52 -33.96 -22.81
CA PRO A 18 29.21 -34.88 -23.91
C PRO A 18 30.39 -35.77 -24.26
N GLY A 19 30.15 -37.07 -24.36
CA GLY A 19 31.17 -38.07 -24.67
C GLY A 19 31.92 -38.64 -23.45
N PHE A 20 31.64 -38.17 -22.26
CA PHE A 20 32.29 -38.69 -21.04
C PHE A 20 31.25 -39.01 -19.96
N ARG A 21 31.53 -40.07 -19.19
CA ARG A 21 30.73 -40.33 -17.97
C ARG A 21 30.94 -39.16 -16.98
N LYS A 22 29.89 -38.76 -16.26
CA LYS A 22 29.96 -37.72 -15.24
C LYS A 22 31.11 -37.96 -14.27
N GLY A 23 31.96 -36.96 -14.07
CA GLY A 23 33.13 -37.02 -13.22
C GLY A 23 34.37 -37.63 -13.83
N HIS A 24 34.36 -38.10 -15.08
CA HIS A 24 35.48 -38.80 -15.73
C HIS A 24 36.10 -38.09 -16.94
N ALA A 25 35.70 -36.87 -17.24
CA ALA A 25 36.36 -36.08 -18.30
C ALA A 25 37.84 -35.79 -17.96
N PRO A 26 38.77 -35.88 -18.94
CA PRO A 26 40.20 -35.61 -18.70
C PRO A 26 40.45 -34.19 -18.21
N LEU A 27 41.16 -34.03 -17.09
CA LEU A 27 41.47 -32.70 -16.51
C LEU A 27 42.21 -31.76 -17.48
N GLY A 28 43.10 -32.30 -18.36
CA GLY A 28 43.76 -31.51 -19.37
C GLY A 28 42.83 -30.88 -20.40
N MET A 29 41.74 -31.60 -20.77
CA MET A 29 40.70 -31.08 -21.64
C MET A 29 39.88 -29.98 -20.95
N LEU A 30 39.47 -30.22 -19.69
CA LEU A 30 38.74 -29.25 -18.90
C LEU A 30 39.54 -27.96 -18.66
N LYS A 31 40.84 -28.12 -18.36
CA LYS A 31 41.76 -26.96 -18.21
C LYS A 31 41.82 -26.09 -19.44
N LYS A 32 41.76 -26.68 -20.66
CA LYS A 32 41.72 -25.92 -21.92
C LYS A 32 40.34 -25.27 -22.17
N GLN A 33 39.24 -25.92 -21.77
CA GLN A 33 37.89 -25.42 -22.05
C GLN A 33 37.41 -24.39 -21.04
N VAL A 34 37.60 -24.65 -19.74
CA VAL A 34 37.03 -23.85 -18.64
C VAL A 34 38.09 -23.36 -17.64
N GLY A 35 39.37 -23.68 -17.86
CA GLY A 35 40.41 -23.37 -16.90
C GLY A 35 40.60 -21.86 -16.65
N THR A 36 40.52 -21.04 -17.70
CA THR A 36 40.58 -19.58 -17.58
C THR A 36 39.39 -19.01 -16.82
N SER A 37 38.18 -19.48 -17.13
CA SER A 37 36.98 -19.04 -16.40
C SER A 37 37.07 -19.39 -14.92
N ILE A 38 37.44 -20.64 -14.58
CA ILE A 38 37.64 -21.06 -13.19
C ILE A 38 38.75 -20.25 -12.50
N LYS A 39 39.84 -19.92 -13.22
CA LYS A 39 40.90 -19.07 -12.68
C LYS A 39 40.37 -17.66 -12.33
N VAL A 40 39.58 -17.06 -13.23
CA VAL A 40 38.95 -15.75 -13.01
C VAL A 40 38.00 -15.80 -11.80
N ASP A 41 37.17 -16.83 -11.71
CA ASP A 41 36.22 -16.98 -10.59
C ASP A 41 36.93 -17.11 -9.23
N GLU A 42 37.99 -17.91 -9.17
CA GLU A 42 38.79 -18.07 -7.95
C GLU A 42 39.58 -16.80 -7.57
N ILE A 43 40.10 -16.07 -8.57
CA ILE A 43 40.74 -14.76 -8.35
C ILE A 43 39.72 -13.77 -7.79
N ASN A 44 38.55 -13.63 -8.43
CA ASN A 44 37.51 -12.73 -7.96
C ASN A 44 37.06 -13.05 -6.53
N ARG A 45 36.91 -14.35 -6.21
CA ARG A 45 36.57 -14.79 -4.85
C ARG A 45 37.66 -14.42 -3.84
N ALA A 46 38.93 -14.64 -4.18
CA ALA A 46 40.05 -14.29 -3.32
C ALA A 46 40.13 -12.77 -3.09
N VAL A 47 40.02 -11.99 -4.16
CA VAL A 47 40.04 -10.51 -4.10
C VAL A 47 38.89 -9.98 -3.22
N ILE A 48 37.68 -10.48 -3.40
CA ILE A 48 36.52 -10.08 -2.58
C ILE A 48 36.77 -10.41 -1.10
N ASN A 49 37.25 -11.61 -0.81
CA ASN A 49 37.52 -12.01 0.57
C ASN A 49 38.59 -11.15 1.23
N GLU A 50 39.69 -10.86 0.54
CA GLU A 50 40.77 -10.00 1.05
C GLU A 50 40.30 -8.55 1.20
N LEU A 51 39.54 -8.01 0.24
CA LEU A 51 39.02 -6.67 0.28
C LEU A 51 38.07 -6.47 1.49
N PHE A 52 37.09 -7.35 1.67
CA PHE A 52 36.20 -7.26 2.81
C PHE A 52 36.90 -7.59 4.13
N GLY A 53 37.85 -8.53 4.12
CA GLY A 53 38.68 -8.80 5.28
C GLY A 53 39.48 -7.58 5.72
N TYR A 54 40.03 -6.82 4.79
CA TYR A 54 40.70 -5.54 5.07
C TYR A 54 39.77 -4.47 5.60
N ILE A 55 38.57 -4.29 4.96
CA ILE A 55 37.56 -3.36 5.40
C ILE A 55 37.14 -3.64 6.85
N ASP A 56 36.91 -4.90 7.21
CA ASP A 56 36.53 -5.32 8.56
C ASP A 56 37.70 -5.14 9.56
N ALA A 57 38.94 -5.50 9.20
CA ALA A 57 40.12 -5.36 10.06
C ALA A 57 40.40 -3.90 10.41
N GLU A 58 40.31 -3.02 9.41
CA GLU A 58 40.47 -1.57 9.58
C GLU A 58 39.21 -0.88 10.13
N LYS A 59 38.11 -1.62 10.32
CA LYS A 59 36.84 -1.11 10.77
C LYS A 59 36.33 0.08 9.94
N LEU A 60 36.54 -0.03 8.62
CA LEU A 60 36.07 0.98 7.68
C LEU A 60 34.54 0.89 7.54
N GLU A 61 33.88 1.97 7.85
CA GLU A 61 32.44 2.06 7.59
C GLU A 61 32.22 2.59 6.18
N ILE A 62 31.78 1.72 5.27
CA ILE A 62 31.61 2.02 3.85
C ILE A 62 30.12 2.21 3.51
N LEU A 63 29.86 3.01 2.48
CA LEU A 63 28.52 3.24 1.91
C LEU A 63 28.41 2.48 0.58
N GLY A 64 27.59 1.45 0.57
CA GLY A 64 27.40 0.60 -0.60
C GLY A 64 28.54 -0.40 -0.82
N GLN A 65 28.71 -0.86 -2.05
CA GLN A 65 29.70 -1.85 -2.42
C GLN A 65 30.97 -1.18 -2.99
N PRO A 66 32.18 -1.73 -2.74
CA PRO A 66 33.38 -1.31 -3.43
C PRO A 66 33.20 -1.42 -4.95
N LEU A 67 33.65 -0.43 -5.68
CA LEU A 67 33.68 -0.45 -7.14
C LEU A 67 35.12 -0.68 -7.65
N PRO A 68 35.29 -1.57 -8.62
CA PRO A 68 36.61 -1.67 -9.29
C PRO A 68 36.91 -0.38 -10.04
N VAL A 69 38.17 0.06 -10.00
CA VAL A 69 38.64 1.19 -10.79
C VAL A 69 38.56 0.83 -12.27
N GLU A 70 37.92 1.70 -13.06
CA GLU A 70 37.73 1.46 -14.48
C GLU A 70 39.07 1.55 -15.27
N GLY A 71 39.13 0.78 -16.37
CA GLY A 71 40.25 0.84 -17.32
C GLY A 71 41.37 -0.16 -17.06
N ALA A 72 41.36 -0.92 -15.97
CA ALA A 72 42.31 -2.00 -15.75
C ALA A 72 42.07 -3.17 -16.72
N GLN A 73 43.11 -3.57 -17.46
CA GLN A 73 43.07 -4.73 -18.35
C GLN A 73 43.94 -5.83 -17.79
N TYR A 74 43.39 -7.05 -17.69
CA TYR A 74 44.10 -8.21 -17.15
C TYR A 74 44.16 -9.31 -18.20
N ASP A 75 45.37 -9.86 -18.46
CA ASP A 75 45.50 -11.06 -19.29
C ASP A 75 45.56 -12.30 -18.39
N PHE A 76 44.40 -12.85 -18.06
CA PHE A 76 44.25 -14.02 -17.19
C PHE A 76 44.84 -15.30 -17.76
N VAL A 77 45.32 -15.27 -19.01
CA VAL A 77 46.01 -16.41 -19.65
C VAL A 77 47.50 -16.33 -19.43
N LYS A 78 48.09 -15.13 -19.54
CA LYS A 78 49.55 -14.94 -19.53
C LYS A 78 50.08 -14.46 -18.19
N ASP A 79 49.30 -13.63 -17.50
CA ASP A 79 49.77 -13.01 -16.25
C ASP A 79 49.63 -13.99 -15.09
N GLU A 80 50.60 -13.91 -14.16
CA GLU A 80 50.60 -14.70 -12.93
C GLU A 80 50.28 -13.84 -11.69
N ASP A 81 50.67 -12.56 -11.71
CA ASP A 81 50.41 -11.59 -10.66
C ASP A 81 49.42 -10.53 -11.13
N TYR A 82 48.49 -10.16 -10.25
CA TYR A 82 47.43 -9.19 -10.54
C TYR A 82 47.34 -8.17 -9.43
N THR A 83 47.14 -6.91 -9.79
CA THR A 83 46.81 -5.82 -8.86
C THR A 83 45.41 -5.31 -9.17
N PHE A 84 44.52 -5.28 -8.16
CA PHE A 84 43.16 -4.81 -8.29
C PHE A 84 42.99 -3.58 -7.41
N ASP A 85 42.54 -2.49 -8.02
CA ASP A 85 42.23 -1.26 -7.32
C ASP A 85 40.71 -1.10 -7.18
N TYR A 86 40.28 -0.70 -5.99
CA TYR A 86 38.88 -0.50 -5.68
C TYR A 86 38.63 0.87 -5.05
N GLU A 87 37.57 1.52 -5.46
CA GLU A 87 37.04 2.73 -4.83
C GLU A 87 35.99 2.36 -3.81
N VAL A 88 36.09 2.94 -2.62
CA VAL A 88 35.11 2.77 -1.54
C VAL A 88 34.63 4.12 -1.05
N ALA A 89 33.31 4.29 -0.97
CA ALA A 89 32.72 5.46 -0.37
C ALA A 89 32.73 5.29 1.16
N LEU A 90 33.49 6.12 1.86
CA LEU A 90 33.52 6.08 3.32
C LEU A 90 32.30 6.79 3.92
N ALA A 91 31.74 6.20 4.95
CA ALA A 91 30.69 6.85 5.73
C ALA A 91 31.25 8.04 6.52
N PRO A 92 30.60 9.19 6.52
CA PRO A 92 31.03 10.35 7.28
C PRO A 92 30.95 10.06 8.79
N LYS A 93 31.89 10.63 9.54
CA LYS A 93 31.84 10.57 10.99
C LYS A 93 30.82 11.60 11.49
N LEU A 94 29.74 11.13 12.08
CA LEU A 94 28.67 11.96 12.62
C LEU A 94 28.67 11.86 14.15
N ASP A 95 28.87 12.97 14.84
CA ASP A 95 28.78 13.07 16.32
C ASP A 95 27.55 13.90 16.70
N VAL A 96 26.37 13.40 16.31
CA VAL A 96 25.09 14.03 16.71
C VAL A 96 24.61 13.41 18.00
N LYS A 97 24.37 14.26 19.00
CA LYS A 97 23.89 13.87 20.32
C LYS A 97 22.55 14.53 20.63
N LEU A 98 21.69 13.80 21.33
CA LEU A 98 20.48 14.37 21.92
C LEU A 98 20.85 15.01 23.25
N GLU A 99 20.40 16.24 23.45
CA GLU A 99 20.67 17.05 24.64
C GLU A 99 19.34 17.36 25.34
N LYS A 100 19.43 17.68 26.65
CA LYS A 100 18.24 18.07 27.43
C LYS A 100 17.57 19.36 26.94
N SER A 101 18.28 20.15 26.15
CA SER A 101 17.78 21.35 25.47
C SER A 101 16.92 21.04 24.25
N ASP A 102 17.09 19.85 23.64
CA ASP A 102 16.31 19.44 22.48
C ASP A 102 14.86 19.21 22.92
N LYS A 103 13.95 19.90 22.24
CA LYS A 103 12.51 19.81 22.53
C LYS A 103 11.78 19.45 21.26
N LEU A 104 10.97 18.40 21.35
CA LEU A 104 10.00 18.02 20.35
C LEU A 104 8.60 18.00 20.94
N THR A 105 7.64 18.50 20.20
CA THR A 105 6.24 18.44 20.61
C THR A 105 5.65 17.12 20.18
N TYR A 106 5.13 16.37 21.14
CA TYR A 106 4.31 15.20 20.85
C TYR A 106 2.84 15.63 20.78
N TYR A 107 2.22 15.46 19.60
CA TYR A 107 0.82 15.82 19.38
C TYR A 107 -0.05 14.62 19.70
N ARG A 108 -0.98 14.76 20.64
CA ARG A 108 -2.04 13.79 20.87
C ARG A 108 -3.29 14.22 20.13
N ILE A 109 -3.79 13.35 19.27
CA ILE A 109 -5.05 13.55 18.57
C ILE A 109 -6.13 12.90 19.42
N ALA A 110 -7.17 13.66 19.77
CA ALA A 110 -8.31 13.16 20.51
C ALA A 110 -9.54 13.11 19.59
N ALA A 111 -10.38 12.09 19.75
CA ALA A 111 -11.67 12.04 19.11
C ALA A 111 -12.52 13.24 19.52
N THR A 112 -13.16 13.88 18.55
CA THR A 112 -14.16 14.92 18.83
C THR A 112 -15.51 14.27 19.09
N LYS A 113 -16.40 14.98 19.80
CA LYS A 113 -17.78 14.52 20.02
C LYS A 113 -18.49 14.21 18.71
N GLN A 114 -18.26 15.01 17.67
CA GLN A 114 -18.85 14.78 16.35
C GLN A 114 -18.38 13.44 15.77
N MET A 115 -17.08 13.09 15.88
CA MET A 115 -16.57 11.80 15.41
C MET A 115 -17.18 10.63 16.18
N GLU A 116 -17.38 10.78 17.49
CA GLU A 116 -18.06 9.77 18.30
C GLU A 116 -19.52 9.58 17.82
N ASP A 117 -20.25 10.69 17.63
CA ASP A 117 -21.65 10.67 17.20
C ASP A 117 -21.79 10.04 15.79
N GLU A 118 -20.91 10.39 14.85
CA GLU A 118 -20.88 9.80 13.52
C GLU A 118 -20.56 8.31 13.55
N GLN A 119 -19.67 7.87 14.42
CA GLN A 119 -19.36 6.46 14.58
C GLN A 119 -20.52 5.68 15.16
N ILE A 120 -21.16 6.22 16.20
CA ILE A 120 -22.36 5.62 16.78
C ILE A 120 -23.47 5.52 15.74
N GLN A 121 -23.71 6.59 14.97
CA GLN A 121 -24.74 6.56 13.93
C GLN A 121 -24.44 5.48 12.88
N ARG A 122 -23.19 5.36 12.42
CA ARG A 122 -22.79 4.28 11.51
C ARG A 122 -23.04 2.89 12.09
N MET A 123 -22.79 2.70 13.38
CA MET A 123 -23.01 1.41 14.04
C MET A 123 -24.53 1.11 14.14
N LEU A 124 -25.34 2.10 14.47
CA LEU A 124 -26.80 1.96 14.50
C LEU A 124 -27.38 1.69 13.10
N ASP A 125 -26.87 2.39 12.08
CA ASP A 125 -27.26 2.16 10.69
C ASP A 125 -26.88 0.73 10.25
N ASN A 126 -25.66 0.26 10.55
CA ASN A 126 -25.24 -1.09 10.18
C ASN A 126 -26.01 -2.20 10.91
N ALA A 127 -26.43 -1.95 12.13
CA ALA A 127 -27.24 -2.89 12.91
C ALA A 127 -28.75 -2.76 12.60
N GLY A 128 -29.11 -1.80 11.75
CA GLY A 128 -30.49 -1.54 11.35
C GLY A 128 -31.10 -2.67 10.51
N THR A 129 -32.39 -2.60 10.33
CA THR A 129 -33.17 -3.59 9.58
C THR A 129 -33.92 -2.96 8.43
N GLN A 130 -34.19 -3.77 7.41
CA GLN A 130 -35.12 -3.39 6.32
C GLN A 130 -36.54 -3.65 6.73
N ILE A 131 -37.37 -2.62 6.73
CA ILE A 131 -38.83 -2.71 6.97
C ILE A 131 -39.58 -2.36 5.71
N GLU A 132 -40.81 -2.85 5.62
CA GLU A 132 -41.75 -2.40 4.58
C GLU A 132 -42.43 -1.10 5.03
N ALA A 133 -42.55 -0.16 4.09
CA ALA A 133 -43.21 1.12 4.31
C ALA A 133 -44.39 1.29 3.37
N ASP A 134 -45.37 2.06 3.81
CA ASP A 134 -46.60 2.34 3.04
C ASP A 134 -46.47 3.61 2.18
N VAL A 135 -45.56 4.51 2.55
CA VAL A 135 -45.36 5.84 1.92
C VAL A 135 -43.91 6.08 1.65
N VAL A 136 -43.58 6.53 0.45
CA VAL A 136 -42.22 6.80 -0.01
C VAL A 136 -41.60 7.98 0.72
N ALA A 137 -40.42 7.78 1.29
CA ALA A 137 -39.54 8.79 1.84
C ALA A 137 -38.20 8.84 1.07
N ASP A 138 -37.38 9.86 1.32
CA ASP A 138 -36.16 10.13 0.57
C ASP A 138 -35.10 9.00 0.62
N ASN A 139 -35.02 8.32 1.75
CA ASN A 139 -34.03 7.24 1.98
C ASN A 139 -34.56 5.83 1.67
N ASP A 140 -35.76 5.72 1.10
CA ASP A 140 -36.35 4.42 0.78
C ASP A 140 -35.78 3.84 -0.52
N VAL A 141 -35.92 2.53 -0.63
CA VAL A 141 -35.73 1.80 -1.87
C VAL A 141 -37.12 1.42 -2.39
N ILE A 142 -37.46 1.94 -3.56
CA ILE A 142 -38.74 1.69 -4.20
C ILE A 142 -38.55 0.62 -5.26
N TYR A 143 -39.30 -0.45 -5.17
CA TYR A 143 -39.39 -1.49 -6.18
C TYR A 143 -40.71 -1.35 -6.93
N GLY A 144 -40.66 -1.49 -8.25
CA GLY A 144 -41.83 -1.35 -9.08
C GLY A 144 -41.53 -1.67 -10.54
N HIS A 145 -42.50 -1.50 -11.38
CA HIS A 145 -42.38 -1.75 -12.78
C HIS A 145 -42.63 -0.51 -13.63
N PHE A 146 -41.81 -0.37 -14.66
CA PHE A 146 -41.86 0.71 -15.64
C PHE A 146 -42.64 0.26 -16.88
N VAL A 147 -43.45 1.17 -17.43
CA VAL A 147 -44.07 1.03 -18.74
C VAL A 147 -43.89 2.35 -19.49
N GLU A 148 -43.29 2.31 -20.68
CA GLU A 148 -43.14 3.47 -21.56
C GLU A 148 -44.52 3.97 -22.01
N LEU A 149 -44.71 5.28 -22.02
CA LEU A 149 -45.95 5.93 -22.42
C LEU A 149 -45.78 6.67 -23.75
N GLU A 150 -46.83 6.62 -24.56
CA GLU A 150 -47.02 7.47 -25.73
C GLU A 150 -48.41 8.13 -25.63
N ASN A 151 -48.43 9.47 -25.62
CA ASN A 151 -49.64 10.26 -25.42
C ASN A 151 -50.44 9.86 -24.16
N GLY A 152 -49.75 9.51 -23.07
CA GLY A 152 -50.35 9.14 -21.79
C GLY A 152 -50.91 7.70 -21.71
N GLN A 153 -50.72 6.89 -22.75
CA GLN A 153 -51.15 5.48 -22.80
C GLN A 153 -49.93 4.55 -22.95
N PRO A 154 -49.99 3.31 -22.48
CA PRO A 154 -48.94 2.34 -22.71
C PRO A 154 -48.61 2.21 -24.18
N LYS A 155 -47.33 2.41 -24.55
CA LYS A 155 -46.85 2.34 -25.92
C LYS A 155 -46.77 0.89 -26.37
N GLU A 156 -47.34 0.57 -27.52
CA GLU A 156 -47.27 -0.76 -28.10
C GLU A 156 -45.82 -1.09 -28.50
N GLY A 157 -45.27 -2.19 -27.98
CA GLY A 157 -43.85 -2.55 -28.17
C GLY A 157 -42.84 -1.63 -27.46
N GLY A 158 -43.30 -0.72 -26.59
CA GLY A 158 -42.46 0.16 -25.79
C GLY A 158 -41.65 -0.56 -24.70
N ILE A 159 -40.77 0.17 -24.07
CA ILE A 159 -39.90 -0.35 -23.00
C ILE A 159 -40.73 -0.69 -21.78
N GLN A 160 -40.52 -1.89 -21.25
CA GLN A 160 -41.10 -2.36 -19.99
C GLN A 160 -40.04 -2.99 -19.13
N ASN A 161 -39.99 -2.65 -17.84
CA ASN A 161 -39.12 -3.28 -16.86
C ASN A 161 -39.89 -3.63 -15.59
N GLU A 162 -40.05 -4.92 -15.32
CA GLU A 162 -40.76 -5.43 -14.14
C GLU A 162 -39.96 -5.36 -12.84
N LYS A 163 -38.67 -5.01 -12.93
CA LYS A 163 -37.73 -5.00 -11.79
C LYS A 163 -37.06 -3.63 -11.62
N GLY A 164 -37.83 -2.58 -11.84
CA GLY A 164 -37.32 -1.21 -11.64
C GLY A 164 -37.08 -0.92 -10.17
N LEU A 165 -35.91 -0.35 -9.87
CA LEU A 165 -35.50 0.03 -8.54
C LEU A 165 -35.14 1.51 -8.52
N ILE A 166 -35.81 2.31 -7.69
CA ILE A 166 -35.53 3.74 -7.54
C ILE A 166 -35.11 4.01 -6.09
N LEU A 167 -34.05 4.81 -5.94
CA LEU A 167 -33.65 5.42 -4.67
C LEU A 167 -33.82 6.94 -4.80
N PRO A 168 -34.84 7.56 -4.21
CA PRO A 168 -35.11 8.98 -4.36
C PRO A 168 -33.93 9.88 -4.02
N ARG A 169 -33.15 9.54 -3.00
CA ARG A 169 -31.95 10.31 -2.58
C ARG A 169 -30.87 10.44 -3.64
N PHE A 170 -30.80 9.53 -4.63
CA PHE A 170 -29.81 9.57 -5.71
C PHE A 170 -30.33 10.19 -7.01
N THR A 171 -31.58 10.61 -7.02
CA THR A 171 -32.16 11.32 -8.17
C THR A 171 -31.58 12.74 -8.26
N LYS A 172 -31.49 13.27 -9.47
CA LYS A 172 -30.80 14.55 -9.76
C LYS A 172 -31.73 15.70 -10.06
N ASN A 173 -33.02 15.44 -10.24
CA ASN A 173 -34.04 16.45 -10.53
C ASN A 173 -35.08 16.51 -9.42
N ASP A 174 -35.13 17.62 -8.70
CA ASP A 174 -36.02 17.81 -7.55
C ASP A 174 -37.50 17.84 -7.92
N ASP A 175 -37.85 18.29 -9.11
CA ASP A 175 -39.28 18.35 -9.52
C ASP A 175 -39.81 16.95 -9.88
N GLU A 176 -39.02 16.13 -10.53
CA GLU A 176 -39.35 14.73 -10.78
C GLU A 176 -39.33 13.93 -9.47
N LYS A 177 -38.36 14.21 -8.59
CA LYS A 177 -38.28 13.59 -7.26
C LYS A 177 -39.49 13.84 -6.40
N LYS A 178 -40.06 15.06 -6.43
CA LYS A 178 -41.27 15.41 -5.68
C LYS A 178 -42.49 14.55 -6.07
N LYS A 179 -42.53 14.04 -7.30
CA LYS A 179 -43.61 13.13 -7.74
C LYS A 179 -43.51 11.77 -7.06
N LEU A 180 -42.30 11.34 -6.67
CA LEU A 180 -42.07 10.08 -5.97
C LEU A 180 -42.34 10.21 -4.47
N LEU A 181 -41.90 11.33 -3.86
CA LEU A 181 -42.01 11.51 -2.41
C LEU A 181 -43.46 11.64 -1.98
N GLY A 182 -43.86 10.86 -0.97
CA GLY A 182 -45.21 10.83 -0.45
C GLY A 182 -46.18 9.92 -1.22
N ALA A 183 -45.74 9.28 -2.32
CA ALA A 183 -46.53 8.28 -3.01
C ALA A 183 -46.69 7.02 -2.14
N LYS A 184 -47.78 6.30 -2.35
CA LYS A 184 -48.13 5.13 -1.54
C LYS A 184 -47.84 3.83 -2.28
N LEU A 185 -47.72 2.77 -1.51
CA LEU A 185 -47.69 1.42 -2.03
C LEU A 185 -48.88 1.16 -2.95
N GLY A 186 -48.64 0.68 -4.17
CA GLY A 186 -49.62 0.43 -5.20
C GLY A 186 -49.95 1.62 -6.10
N ASP A 187 -49.49 2.83 -5.78
CA ASP A 187 -49.68 4.00 -6.63
C ASP A 187 -48.91 3.84 -7.97
N THR A 188 -49.50 4.46 -9.01
CA THR A 188 -48.83 4.59 -10.31
C THR A 188 -48.48 6.06 -10.56
N ILE A 189 -47.21 6.34 -10.73
CA ILE A 189 -46.66 7.69 -10.92
C ILE A 189 -46.21 7.83 -12.37
N VAL A 190 -46.46 8.99 -12.96
CA VAL A 190 -45.96 9.33 -14.30
C VAL A 190 -44.84 10.36 -14.19
N PHE A 191 -43.70 10.02 -14.72
CA PHE A 191 -42.55 10.89 -14.75
C PHE A 191 -41.56 10.52 -15.89
N SER A 192 -40.59 11.39 -16.15
CA SER A 192 -39.51 11.10 -17.09
C SER A 192 -38.28 10.55 -16.34
N PRO A 193 -37.92 9.28 -16.49
CA PRO A 193 -36.68 8.73 -15.93
C PRO A 193 -35.43 9.48 -16.43
N PHE A 194 -35.44 9.92 -17.70
CA PHE A 194 -34.36 10.69 -18.29
C PHE A 194 -34.15 12.01 -17.53
N ALA A 195 -35.26 12.75 -17.26
CA ALA A 195 -35.16 13.98 -16.48
C ALA A 195 -34.78 13.71 -15.01
N LEU A 196 -35.32 12.65 -14.39
CA LEU A 196 -35.05 12.27 -13.00
C LEU A 196 -33.57 12.04 -12.72
N TYR A 197 -32.87 11.43 -13.66
CA TYR A 197 -31.42 11.13 -13.56
C TYR A 197 -30.55 12.06 -14.41
N ALA A 198 -31.08 13.17 -14.94
CA ALA A 198 -30.39 14.14 -15.75
C ALA A 198 -29.62 13.54 -16.95
N GLY A 199 -30.18 12.51 -17.59
CA GLY A 199 -29.61 11.86 -18.75
C GLY A 199 -28.42 10.93 -18.47
N GLU A 200 -28.16 10.54 -17.21
CA GLU A 200 -27.07 9.63 -16.86
C GLU A 200 -27.27 8.24 -17.47
N VAL A 201 -26.45 7.95 -18.48
CA VAL A 201 -26.62 6.78 -19.35
C VAL A 201 -26.54 5.46 -18.60
N ALA A 202 -25.59 5.34 -17.68
CA ALA A 202 -25.37 4.07 -16.97
C ALA A 202 -26.53 3.73 -16.02
N GLU A 203 -27.00 4.74 -15.27
CA GLU A 203 -28.14 4.60 -14.35
C GLU A 203 -29.42 4.27 -15.10
N LEU A 204 -29.70 5.00 -16.19
CA LEU A 204 -30.90 4.81 -16.98
C LEU A 204 -30.95 3.46 -17.70
N ALA A 205 -29.82 3.03 -18.26
CA ALA A 205 -29.71 1.71 -18.88
C ALA A 205 -30.00 0.59 -17.87
N SER A 206 -29.45 0.71 -16.67
CA SER A 206 -29.69 -0.25 -15.58
C SER A 206 -31.12 -0.18 -15.04
N LEU A 207 -31.66 1.02 -14.85
CA LEU A 207 -33.01 1.24 -14.32
C LEU A 207 -34.09 0.67 -15.25
N LEU A 208 -33.93 0.87 -16.56
CA LEU A 208 -34.92 0.48 -17.55
C LEU A 208 -34.64 -0.90 -18.17
N GLY A 209 -33.47 -1.47 -17.91
CA GLY A 209 -33.05 -2.78 -18.47
C GLY A 209 -32.79 -2.73 -19.98
N ILE A 210 -32.21 -1.64 -20.47
CA ILE A 210 -31.96 -1.39 -21.89
C ILE A 210 -30.46 -1.21 -22.18
N GLU A 211 -30.09 -1.22 -23.47
CA GLU A 211 -28.74 -0.91 -23.90
C GLU A 211 -28.44 0.60 -23.80
N LYS A 212 -27.18 0.95 -23.49
CA LYS A 212 -26.75 2.35 -23.29
C LYS A 212 -27.03 3.25 -24.50
N GLU A 213 -26.93 2.70 -25.68
CA GLU A 213 -27.16 3.36 -26.98
C GLU A 213 -28.61 3.82 -27.15
N GLN A 214 -29.55 3.21 -26.43
CA GLN A 214 -30.99 3.55 -26.49
C GLN A 214 -31.35 4.72 -25.59
N VAL A 215 -30.54 5.02 -24.57
CA VAL A 215 -30.83 6.05 -23.57
C VAL A 215 -31.04 7.46 -24.14
N PRO A 216 -30.24 7.96 -25.12
CA PRO A 216 -30.45 9.29 -25.68
C PRO A 216 -31.83 9.49 -26.34
N ALA A 217 -32.44 8.42 -26.83
CA ALA A 217 -33.78 8.46 -27.43
C ALA A 217 -34.91 8.64 -26.43
N LEU A 218 -34.60 8.56 -25.12
CA LEU A 218 -35.59 8.69 -24.05
C LEU A 218 -35.75 10.13 -23.54
N GLU A 219 -35.05 11.10 -24.11
CA GLU A 219 -35.21 12.49 -23.77
C GLU A 219 -36.67 12.95 -24.02
N GLY A 220 -37.34 13.41 -22.96
CA GLY A 220 -38.73 13.81 -23.01
C GLY A 220 -39.75 12.67 -23.04
N VAL A 221 -39.33 11.41 -22.95
CA VAL A 221 -40.24 10.26 -22.86
C VAL A 221 -40.68 10.09 -21.44
N GLU A 222 -41.99 9.90 -21.26
CA GLU A 222 -42.63 9.63 -19.98
C GLU A 222 -42.86 8.12 -19.78
N PHE A 223 -42.77 7.71 -18.53
CA PHE A 223 -43.06 6.33 -18.11
C PHE A 223 -44.06 6.35 -16.98
N SER A 224 -44.94 5.39 -16.96
CA SER A 224 -45.68 5.04 -15.73
C SER A 224 -44.82 4.09 -14.90
N TYR A 225 -44.76 4.36 -13.60
CA TYR A 225 -44.07 3.53 -12.62
C TYR A 225 -45.05 3.14 -11.53
N LYS A 226 -45.39 1.86 -11.45
CA LYS A 226 -46.26 1.33 -10.39
C LYS A 226 -45.37 0.81 -9.27
N ILE A 227 -45.67 1.29 -8.06
CA ILE A 227 -44.93 0.93 -6.84
C ILE A 227 -45.46 -0.40 -6.32
N ASP A 228 -44.57 -1.43 -6.34
CA ASP A 228 -44.92 -2.77 -5.86
C ASP A 228 -44.45 -3.03 -4.43
N LYS A 229 -43.35 -2.36 -4.02
CA LYS A 229 -42.80 -2.48 -2.67
C LYS A 229 -41.99 -1.23 -2.31
N ILE A 230 -42.10 -0.80 -1.07
CA ILE A 230 -41.28 0.25 -0.49
C ILE A 230 -40.46 -0.38 0.64
N SER A 231 -39.14 -0.34 0.56
CA SER A 231 -38.27 -0.87 1.59
C SER A 231 -37.51 0.28 2.22
N ARG A 232 -37.65 0.43 3.51
CA ARG A 232 -36.99 1.45 4.33
C ARG A 232 -35.96 0.81 5.21
N HIS A 233 -34.75 1.35 5.16
CA HIS A 233 -33.75 1.01 6.16
C HIS A 233 -34.00 1.83 7.42
N GLU A 234 -34.30 1.16 8.52
CA GLU A 234 -34.46 1.78 9.84
C GLU A 234 -33.23 1.44 10.68
N ALA A 235 -32.53 2.48 11.13
CA ALA A 235 -31.39 2.31 12.01
C ALA A 235 -31.84 1.63 13.31
N ALA A 236 -30.99 0.79 13.86
CA ALA A 236 -31.22 0.17 15.16
C ALA A 236 -31.40 1.25 16.24
N LYS A 237 -32.20 0.96 17.23
CA LYS A 237 -32.28 1.78 18.44
C LYS A 237 -31.14 1.39 19.35
N MET A 238 -30.59 2.37 20.09
CA MET A 238 -29.53 2.10 21.06
C MET A 238 -30.14 1.47 22.32
N ASP A 239 -30.48 0.21 22.21
CA ASP A 239 -31.07 -0.62 23.26
C ASP A 239 -30.24 -1.88 23.52
N GLU A 240 -30.72 -2.70 24.47
CA GLU A 240 -30.03 -3.94 24.86
C GLU A 240 -29.83 -4.90 23.67
N ALA A 241 -30.76 -4.96 22.73
CA ALA A 241 -30.69 -5.82 21.55
C ALA A 241 -29.55 -5.37 20.63
N PHE A 242 -29.38 -4.06 20.44
CA PHE A 242 -28.29 -3.48 19.69
C PHE A 242 -26.93 -3.83 20.34
N PHE A 243 -26.78 -3.66 21.67
CA PHE A 243 -25.51 -3.94 22.34
C PHE A 243 -25.16 -5.43 22.28
N ILE A 244 -26.14 -6.31 22.43
CA ILE A 244 -25.91 -7.77 22.29
C ILE A 244 -25.52 -8.12 20.86
N GLN A 245 -26.17 -7.56 19.86
CA GLN A 245 -25.88 -7.81 18.45
C GLN A 245 -24.49 -7.29 18.05
N ALA A 246 -24.11 -6.08 18.49
CA ALA A 246 -22.88 -5.42 18.10
C ALA A 246 -21.65 -5.94 18.86
N PHE A 247 -21.79 -6.33 20.13
CA PHE A 247 -20.67 -6.64 21.02
C PHE A 247 -20.72 -8.03 21.66
N GLY A 248 -21.86 -8.74 21.53
CA GLY A 248 -22.08 -10.04 22.13
C GLY A 248 -22.60 -9.98 23.59
N GLU A 249 -23.21 -11.07 24.05
CA GLU A 249 -23.84 -11.14 25.38
C GLU A 249 -22.85 -10.97 26.54
N GLY A 250 -21.58 -11.33 26.35
CA GLY A 250 -20.52 -11.28 27.38
C GLY A 250 -19.78 -9.94 27.44
N SER A 251 -20.16 -8.94 26.63
CA SER A 251 -19.48 -7.65 26.59
C SER A 251 -19.84 -6.74 27.77
N ASP A 252 -18.87 -5.94 28.22
CA ASP A 252 -19.09 -4.86 29.20
C ASP A 252 -19.70 -3.59 28.58
N ILE A 253 -19.79 -3.53 27.23
CA ILE A 253 -20.37 -2.38 26.50
C ILE A 253 -21.88 -2.61 26.41
N ARG A 254 -22.66 -1.97 27.30
CA ARG A 254 -24.11 -2.17 27.41
C ARG A 254 -24.91 -0.87 27.46
N ASP A 255 -24.25 0.26 27.42
CA ASP A 255 -24.86 1.58 27.40
C ASP A 255 -24.08 2.56 26.54
N GLU A 256 -24.64 3.75 26.32
CA GLU A 256 -24.02 4.79 25.49
C GLU A 256 -22.68 5.28 26.07
N GLU A 257 -22.54 5.35 27.40
CA GLU A 257 -21.32 5.84 28.03
C GLU A 257 -20.15 4.87 27.80
N ALA A 258 -20.37 3.57 28.02
CA ALA A 258 -19.40 2.52 27.75
C ALA A 258 -19.05 2.45 26.24
N LEU A 259 -20.05 2.62 25.36
CA LEU A 259 -19.85 2.66 23.91
C LEU A 259 -18.96 3.84 23.51
N ARG A 260 -19.24 5.05 24.02
CA ARG A 260 -18.42 6.24 23.76
C ARG A 260 -17.00 6.08 24.30
N ALA A 261 -16.84 5.45 25.46
CA ALA A 261 -15.53 5.17 26.03
C ALA A 261 -14.73 4.23 25.11
N SER A 262 -15.34 3.15 24.64
CA SER A 262 -14.72 2.20 23.70
C SER A 262 -14.35 2.85 22.37
N ILE A 263 -15.24 3.71 21.82
CA ILE A 263 -14.96 4.47 20.59
C ILE A 263 -13.76 5.42 20.79
N ARG A 264 -13.70 6.13 21.92
CA ARG A 264 -12.56 7.02 22.22
C ARG A 264 -11.26 6.25 22.37
N GLU A 265 -11.29 5.08 22.99
CA GLU A 265 -10.12 4.20 23.10
C GLU A 265 -9.64 3.73 21.72
N SER A 266 -10.54 3.23 20.88
CA SER A 266 -10.24 2.79 19.52
C SER A 266 -9.67 3.93 18.67
N PHE A 267 -10.27 5.13 18.69
CA PHE A 267 -9.69 6.30 18.02
C PHE A 267 -8.35 6.71 18.62
N GLY A 268 -8.18 6.59 19.94
CA GLY A 268 -6.92 6.86 20.63
C GLY A 268 -5.79 5.97 20.12
N GLU A 269 -6.04 4.68 19.98
CA GLU A 269 -5.09 3.73 19.41
C GLU A 269 -4.78 4.03 17.93
N GLN A 270 -5.80 4.30 17.12
CA GLN A 270 -5.62 4.66 15.73
C GLN A 270 -4.78 5.94 15.57
N PHE A 271 -5.11 6.98 16.34
CA PHE A 271 -4.41 8.26 16.26
C PHE A 271 -3.03 8.26 16.93
N ALA A 272 -2.75 7.30 17.82
CA ALA A 272 -1.41 7.13 18.37
C ALA A 272 -0.40 6.84 17.27
N THR A 273 -0.75 6.02 16.31
CA THR A 273 0.10 5.72 15.15
C THR A 273 0.43 6.97 14.34
N GLU A 274 -0.56 7.83 14.09
CA GLU A 274 -0.34 9.11 13.39
C GLU A 274 0.51 10.08 14.21
N SER A 275 0.30 10.12 15.52
CA SER A 275 1.08 10.92 16.45
C SER A 275 2.54 10.49 16.49
N ASP A 276 2.80 9.18 16.55
CA ASP A 276 4.13 8.57 16.52
C ASP A 276 4.82 8.82 15.17
N TYR A 277 4.10 8.69 14.07
CA TYR A 277 4.62 9.02 12.74
C TYR A 277 5.06 10.48 12.64
N LYS A 278 4.20 11.40 13.09
CA LYS A 278 4.52 12.83 13.14
C LYS A 278 5.76 13.10 14.01
N PHE A 279 5.80 12.52 15.21
CA PHE A 279 6.92 12.64 16.12
C PHE A 279 8.23 12.12 15.52
N THR A 280 8.20 10.96 14.89
CA THR A 280 9.37 10.37 14.23
C THR A 280 9.87 11.24 13.07
N ARG A 281 8.97 11.83 12.30
CA ARG A 281 9.31 12.76 11.22
C ARG A 281 9.94 14.05 11.75
N ASP A 282 9.40 14.59 12.84
CA ASP A 282 9.95 15.80 13.46
C ASP A 282 11.31 15.52 14.10
N LEU A 283 11.48 14.35 14.74
CA LEU A 283 12.76 13.89 15.26
C LEU A 283 13.81 13.77 14.16
N ARG A 284 13.44 13.17 13.02
CA ARG A 284 14.32 13.08 11.85
C ARG A 284 14.78 14.48 11.40
N SER A 285 13.84 15.41 11.26
CA SER A 285 14.14 16.79 10.86
C SER A 285 15.07 17.50 11.84
N LEU A 286 14.86 17.31 13.15
CA LEU A 286 15.75 17.83 14.18
C LEU A 286 17.17 17.25 14.08
N LEU A 287 17.29 15.94 13.92
CA LEU A 287 18.58 15.25 13.86
C LEU A 287 19.37 15.63 12.60
N LEU A 288 18.73 15.71 11.44
CA LEU A 288 19.35 16.19 10.20
C LEU A 288 19.79 17.65 10.33
N LYS A 289 18.99 18.50 10.95
CA LYS A 289 19.37 19.90 11.23
C LYS A 289 20.59 19.98 12.15
N LYS A 290 20.69 19.13 13.18
CA LYS A 290 21.85 19.06 14.08
C LYS A 290 23.10 18.55 13.38
N ALA A 291 22.98 17.62 12.42
CA ALA A 291 24.09 17.15 11.61
C ALA A 291 24.67 18.25 10.72
N GLY A 292 23.82 19.21 10.29
CA GLY A 292 24.22 20.25 9.35
C GLY A 292 24.57 19.69 7.96
N LYS A 293 25.46 20.38 7.26
CA LYS A 293 25.89 19.94 5.93
C LYS A 293 26.93 18.84 6.05
N VAL A 294 26.57 17.65 5.65
CA VAL A 294 27.44 16.47 5.60
C VAL A 294 28.06 16.37 4.20
N ALA A 295 29.37 16.17 4.13
CA ALA A 295 30.09 16.00 2.87
C ALA A 295 30.10 14.53 2.46
N TYR A 296 29.67 14.25 1.24
CA TYR A 296 29.72 12.95 0.60
C TYR A 296 30.47 13.03 -0.73
N ASP A 297 31.09 11.94 -1.13
CA ASP A 297 31.52 11.77 -2.52
C ASP A 297 30.30 11.39 -3.37
N GLU A 298 29.55 12.41 -3.79
CA GLU A 298 28.33 12.23 -4.56
C GLU A 298 28.56 11.52 -5.89
N ALA A 299 29.71 11.79 -6.54
CA ALA A 299 30.03 11.17 -7.81
C ALA A 299 30.27 9.66 -7.67
N LEU A 300 31.02 9.25 -6.63
CA LEU A 300 31.23 7.84 -6.35
C LEU A 300 29.95 7.15 -5.90
N LEU A 301 29.14 7.79 -5.04
CA LEU A 301 27.85 7.24 -4.61
C LEU A 301 26.88 7.02 -5.78
N LYS A 302 26.81 7.96 -6.73
CA LYS A 302 25.98 7.78 -7.94
C LYS A 302 26.43 6.55 -8.73
N ARG A 303 27.74 6.39 -8.94
CA ARG A 303 28.29 5.21 -9.63
C ARG A 303 27.94 3.91 -8.89
N ILE A 304 28.03 3.90 -7.56
CA ILE A 304 27.67 2.74 -6.73
C ILE A 304 26.18 2.39 -6.89
N PHE A 305 25.29 3.39 -6.86
CA PHE A 305 23.85 3.16 -7.03
C PHE A 305 23.48 2.66 -8.42
N LEU A 306 24.07 3.25 -9.47
CA LEU A 306 23.86 2.80 -10.85
C LEU A 306 24.40 1.38 -11.07
N ALA A 307 25.55 1.05 -10.52
CA ALA A 307 26.12 -0.30 -10.61
C ALA A 307 25.23 -1.35 -9.91
N ARG A 308 24.51 -0.97 -8.86
CA ARG A 308 23.59 -1.86 -8.13
C ARG A 308 22.24 -2.04 -8.84
N ASN A 309 21.79 -1.04 -9.57
CA ASN A 309 20.52 -1.04 -10.29
C ASN A 309 20.73 -0.59 -11.73
N SER A 310 20.94 -1.55 -12.61
CA SER A 310 21.17 -1.33 -14.04
C SER A 310 19.96 -0.71 -14.79
N GLU A 311 18.77 -0.71 -14.20
CA GLU A 311 17.56 -0.09 -14.75
C GLU A 311 17.39 1.37 -14.29
N ALA A 312 18.15 1.82 -13.29
CA ALA A 312 18.09 3.19 -12.79
C ALA A 312 18.64 4.17 -13.84
N LYS A 313 17.94 5.28 -14.01
CA LYS A 313 18.39 6.38 -14.88
C LYS A 313 19.15 7.40 -14.05
N GLU A 314 20.22 7.94 -14.63
CA GLU A 314 21.04 8.95 -13.97
C GLU A 314 20.24 10.21 -13.62
N GLU A 315 19.30 10.62 -14.49
CA GLU A 315 18.43 11.78 -14.26
C GLU A 315 17.51 11.61 -13.04
N ASP A 316 16.97 10.41 -12.84
CA ASP A 316 16.13 10.10 -11.67
C ASP A 316 16.99 10.09 -10.40
N LEU A 317 18.19 9.53 -10.49
CA LEU A 317 19.12 9.52 -9.37
C LEU A 317 19.58 10.94 -8.99
N ASP A 318 19.84 11.81 -9.96
CA ASP A 318 20.20 13.21 -9.71
C ASP A 318 19.10 13.97 -8.97
N ARG A 319 17.86 13.72 -9.32
CA ARG A 319 16.70 14.32 -8.63
C ARG A 319 16.57 13.81 -7.20
N ASP A 320 16.76 12.51 -6.98
CA ASP A 320 16.47 11.85 -5.72
C ASP A 320 17.69 11.82 -4.78
N LEU A 321 18.89 12.11 -5.27
CA LEU A 321 20.15 12.06 -4.51
C LEU A 321 20.12 12.86 -3.20
N PRO A 322 19.61 14.10 -3.15
CA PRO A 322 19.54 14.83 -1.89
C PRO A 322 18.77 14.09 -0.79
N GLN A 323 17.64 13.49 -1.17
CA GLN A 323 16.82 12.69 -0.25
C GLN A 323 17.56 11.42 0.19
N ILE A 324 18.26 10.75 -0.73
CA ILE A 324 19.06 9.57 -0.42
C ILE A 324 20.19 9.90 0.55
N LEU A 325 20.88 11.04 0.38
CA LEU A 325 21.91 11.49 1.30
C LEU A 325 21.37 11.82 2.70
N ASP A 326 20.19 12.43 2.76
CA ASP A 326 19.47 12.66 4.03
C ASP A 326 19.10 11.34 4.70
N ASP A 327 18.63 10.34 3.94
CA ASP A 327 18.31 9.01 4.45
C ASP A 327 19.55 8.31 5.02
N ILE A 328 20.65 8.34 4.30
CA ILE A 328 21.96 7.80 4.75
C ILE A 328 22.41 8.51 6.03
N THR A 329 22.34 9.85 6.03
CA THR A 329 22.72 10.67 7.20
C THR A 329 21.88 10.30 8.42
N PHE A 330 20.58 10.23 8.25
CA PHE A 330 19.66 9.89 9.34
C PHE A 330 19.88 8.47 9.86
N ASP A 331 20.08 7.49 8.98
CA ASP A 331 20.33 6.11 9.38
C ASP A 331 21.65 5.98 10.18
N ARG A 332 22.69 6.70 9.78
CA ARG A 332 23.95 6.78 10.50
C ARG A 332 23.79 7.40 11.89
N ILE A 333 23.08 8.54 11.99
CA ILE A 333 22.79 9.18 13.28
C ILE A 333 22.02 8.24 14.19
N LYS A 334 20.95 7.62 13.67
CA LYS A 334 20.13 6.63 14.38
C LYS A 334 20.99 5.48 14.92
N THR A 335 21.83 4.89 14.09
CA THR A 335 22.73 3.80 14.48
C THR A 335 23.67 4.22 15.59
N ASN A 336 24.26 5.41 15.50
CA ASN A 336 25.18 5.93 16.52
C ASN A 336 24.45 6.20 17.86
N LEU A 337 23.27 6.79 17.81
CA LEU A 337 22.45 7.04 19.01
C LEU A 337 22.01 5.74 19.69
N LEU A 338 21.57 4.73 18.92
CA LEU A 338 21.21 3.42 19.45
C LEU A 338 22.39 2.71 20.12
N LYS A 339 23.58 2.75 19.47
CA LYS A 339 24.82 2.21 20.04
C LYS A 339 25.20 2.94 21.32
N ALA A 340 25.13 4.28 21.35
CA ALA A 340 25.46 5.07 22.52
C ALA A 340 24.49 4.86 23.70
N ALA A 341 23.23 4.51 23.42
CA ALA A 341 22.22 4.19 24.41
C ALA A 341 22.19 2.71 24.83
N ASP A 342 23.07 1.88 24.28
CA ASP A 342 23.11 0.41 24.48
C ASP A 342 21.74 -0.26 24.26
N VAL A 343 21.00 0.22 23.27
CA VAL A 343 19.69 -0.35 22.90
C VAL A 343 19.91 -1.67 22.20
N LYS A 344 19.35 -2.73 22.78
CA LYS A 344 19.33 -4.07 22.19
C LYS A 344 17.97 -4.36 21.62
N ILE A 345 17.94 -4.89 20.40
CA ILE A 345 16.71 -5.37 19.77
C ILE A 345 16.59 -6.84 20.13
N GLU A 346 15.52 -7.19 20.84
CA GLU A 346 15.21 -8.56 21.19
C GLU A 346 14.32 -9.21 20.15
N GLU A 347 14.28 -10.54 20.11
CA GLU A 347 13.46 -11.27 19.14
C GLU A 347 11.97 -10.95 19.29
N ALA A 348 11.50 -10.68 20.50
CA ALA A 348 10.14 -10.23 20.77
C ALA A 348 9.79 -8.91 20.08
N ASP A 349 10.74 -7.96 19.98
CA ASP A 349 10.55 -6.69 19.28
C ASP A 349 10.41 -6.93 17.78
N VAL A 350 11.23 -7.83 17.21
CA VAL A 350 11.17 -8.20 15.80
C VAL A 350 9.83 -8.86 15.48
N GLN A 351 9.37 -9.79 16.32
CA GLN A 351 8.08 -10.48 16.13
C GLN A 351 6.91 -9.48 16.20
N LYS A 352 6.92 -8.57 17.18
CA LYS A 352 5.90 -7.53 17.31
C LYS A 352 5.84 -6.64 16.08
N PHE A 353 6.99 -6.21 15.58
CA PHE A 353 7.06 -5.38 14.37
C PHE A 353 6.60 -6.15 13.13
N ALA A 354 7.03 -7.40 12.96
CA ALA A 354 6.61 -8.25 11.86
C ALA A 354 5.09 -8.43 11.82
N LEU A 355 4.45 -8.58 13.01
CA LEU A 355 2.99 -8.67 13.11
C LEU A 355 2.29 -7.38 12.66
N ILE A 356 2.84 -6.21 13.03
CA ILE A 356 2.31 -4.91 12.61
C ILE A 356 2.38 -4.77 11.09
N VAL A 357 3.53 -5.10 10.50
CA VAL A 357 3.73 -5.06 9.03
C VAL A 357 2.79 -6.03 8.33
N ALA A 358 2.67 -7.27 8.82
CA ALA A 358 1.76 -8.26 8.25
C ALA A 358 0.30 -7.78 8.29
N LYS A 359 -0.19 -7.27 9.43
CA LYS A 359 -1.54 -6.70 9.56
C LYS A 359 -1.77 -5.55 8.58
N SER A 360 -0.80 -4.64 8.44
CA SER A 360 -0.89 -3.53 7.50
C SER A 360 -0.99 -4.01 6.05
N GLN A 361 -0.20 -5.02 5.67
CA GLN A 361 -0.27 -5.60 4.33
C GLN A 361 -1.60 -6.31 4.07
N PHE A 362 -2.08 -7.13 5.02
CA PHE A 362 -3.38 -7.79 4.89
C PHE A 362 -4.53 -6.78 4.75
N ALA A 363 -4.50 -5.69 5.53
CA ALA A 363 -5.49 -4.62 5.43
C ALA A 363 -5.54 -3.96 4.04
N MET A 364 -4.38 -3.81 3.35
CA MET A 364 -4.35 -3.30 1.97
C MET A 364 -5.05 -4.23 0.96
N TYR A 365 -5.14 -5.52 1.27
CA TYR A 365 -5.88 -6.51 0.46
C TYR A 365 -7.31 -6.76 0.95
N GLY A 366 -7.82 -5.93 1.88
CA GLY A 366 -9.16 -6.07 2.44
C GLY A 366 -9.33 -7.29 3.35
N MET A 367 -8.23 -7.88 3.82
CA MET A 367 -8.22 -8.98 4.78
C MET A 367 -7.95 -8.41 6.19
N THR A 368 -8.91 -8.52 7.10
CA THR A 368 -8.81 -8.05 8.50
C THR A 368 -8.79 -9.24 9.45
#